data_210dd80a6764601aa218c1f200d0c066
#
_entry.id   210dd80a6764601aa218c1f200d0c066
#
_cell.length_a   1.000
_cell.length_b   1.000
_cell.length_c   1.000
_cell.angle_alpha   90.00
_cell.angle_beta   90.00
_cell.angle_gamma   90.00
#
_symmetry.space_group_name_H-M   'P 1'
#
loop_
_entity.id
_entity.type
_entity.pdbx_description
1 polymer ?
#
loop_
_entity_poly.entity_id
_entity_poly.type
_entity_poly.pdbx_seq_one_letter_code
_entity_poly.pdbx_strand_id
1 'polypeptide(L)'
;RVRVAFINPGYGDRGFWKDVRDTMQVAADQFGFDLFVFDSNRDQKKMIDSAQSAFDMNPPADYIIAVNEHQQGSRIVLEAEKRSIPVIMLLNGLTKPQKENIAQVTGDMSGLIFTLTPDNERAGFEIAQSLIDGVRLSHTGGLPRTICLLSIAGDRHTPASLQRLEGLDLALKQFPVLNEKRRLVANWSFDEAYRQTAAWIAGGQCLDAVWAANDDIALGAIAAIEQAGMTAGKDVFVGGLNWSEKGMQNVANGKMTMTHGGHFLAGAWVMVLLNDYIAGVEVLHDHPEISFRMEAINQGNLAHFERIFGTRDWKNIDFSQFSLEHQTSGRDYYFGVEGLAHAISKD
;
A
#
# COMPACT_ATOMS: atom_id res chain seq x y z
N ARG A 1 -28.05 10.62 -3.83
CA ARG A 1 -26.91 9.79 -3.42
C ARG A 1 -25.68 10.66 -3.25
N VAL A 2 -24.83 10.32 -2.29
CA VAL A 2 -23.52 10.97 -2.08
C VAL A 2 -22.62 10.65 -3.26
N ARG A 3 -22.03 11.67 -3.86
CA ARG A 3 -21.16 11.58 -5.04
C ARG A 3 -19.70 11.65 -4.58
N VAL A 4 -18.94 10.59 -4.83
CA VAL A 4 -17.56 10.47 -4.39
C VAL A 4 -16.65 10.37 -5.62
N ALA A 5 -15.66 11.24 -5.75
CA ALA A 5 -14.65 11.18 -6.80
C ALA A 5 -13.35 10.60 -6.23
N PHE A 6 -12.82 9.58 -6.88
CA PHE A 6 -11.51 9.00 -6.54
C PHE A 6 -10.50 9.34 -7.64
N ILE A 7 -9.46 10.10 -7.26
CA ILE A 7 -8.32 10.40 -8.13
C ILE A 7 -7.31 9.26 -7.94
N ASN A 8 -7.41 8.27 -8.85
CA ASN A 8 -6.59 7.07 -8.81
C ASN A 8 -5.22 7.33 -9.48
N PRO A 9 -4.09 7.21 -8.76
CA PRO A 9 -2.77 7.43 -9.35
C PRO A 9 -2.33 6.32 -10.31
N GLY A 10 -2.94 5.14 -10.22
CA GLY A 10 -2.58 3.95 -10.97
C GLY A 10 -3.44 3.67 -12.20
N TYR A 11 -3.40 2.40 -12.59
CA TYR A 11 -4.24 1.85 -13.65
C TYR A 11 -5.56 1.34 -13.08
N GLY A 12 -6.67 1.56 -13.81
CA GLY A 12 -7.98 1.07 -13.40
C GLY A 12 -8.25 -0.39 -13.79
N ASP A 13 -7.44 -0.95 -14.68
CA ASP A 13 -7.64 -2.29 -15.26
C ASP A 13 -6.65 -3.36 -14.76
N ARG A 14 -5.62 -2.97 -14.01
CA ARG A 14 -4.57 -3.88 -13.53
C ARG A 14 -3.81 -3.37 -12.32
N GLY A 15 -3.16 -4.31 -11.62
CA GLY A 15 -2.23 -4.03 -10.52
C GLY A 15 -2.91 -3.59 -9.23
N PHE A 16 -2.11 -3.14 -8.29
CA PHE A 16 -2.52 -2.76 -6.95
C PHE A 16 -3.69 -1.75 -6.91
N TRP A 17 -3.63 -0.72 -7.74
CA TRP A 17 -4.65 0.33 -7.76
C TRP A 17 -6.00 -0.12 -8.33
N LYS A 18 -5.99 -1.15 -9.19
CA LYS A 18 -7.22 -1.84 -9.57
C LYS A 18 -7.86 -2.53 -8.37
N ASP A 19 -7.07 -3.24 -7.57
CA ASP A 19 -7.57 -3.91 -6.36
C ASP A 19 -8.15 -2.89 -5.35
N VAL A 20 -7.49 -1.75 -5.16
CA VAL A 20 -8.03 -0.63 -4.35
C VAL A 20 -9.37 -0.14 -4.89
N ARG A 21 -9.46 0.10 -6.19
CA ARG A 21 -10.69 0.53 -6.86
C ARG A 21 -11.80 -0.49 -6.72
N ASP A 22 -11.51 -1.78 -6.92
CA ASP A 22 -12.51 -2.85 -6.89
C ASP A 22 -13.11 -3.01 -5.47
N THR A 23 -12.30 -2.97 -4.42
CA THR A 23 -12.79 -2.98 -3.04
C THR A 23 -13.58 -1.71 -2.71
N MET A 24 -13.13 -0.56 -3.20
CA MET A 24 -13.82 0.72 -3.03
C MET A 24 -15.19 0.71 -3.68
N GLN A 25 -15.31 0.17 -4.90
CA GLN A 25 -16.58 0.10 -5.62
C GLN A 25 -17.60 -0.77 -4.89
N VAL A 26 -17.18 -1.94 -4.40
CA VAL A 26 -18.08 -2.83 -3.65
C VAL A 26 -18.59 -2.16 -2.38
N ALA A 27 -17.74 -1.51 -1.62
CA ALA A 27 -18.16 -0.80 -0.41
C ALA A 27 -19.02 0.42 -0.75
N ALA A 28 -18.68 1.18 -1.80
CA ALA A 28 -19.50 2.30 -2.26
C ALA A 28 -20.93 1.85 -2.62
N ASP A 29 -21.07 0.74 -3.33
CA ASP A 29 -22.37 0.16 -3.69
C ASP A 29 -23.16 -0.24 -2.45
N GLN A 30 -22.51 -0.84 -1.44
CA GLN A 30 -23.15 -1.25 -0.17
C GLN A 30 -23.65 -0.06 0.64
N PHE A 31 -22.91 1.04 0.68
CA PHE A 31 -23.32 2.28 1.37
C PHE A 31 -24.21 3.19 0.51
N GLY A 32 -24.45 2.83 -0.75
CA GLY A 32 -25.31 3.61 -1.66
C GLY A 32 -24.65 4.89 -2.15
N PHE A 33 -23.33 4.92 -2.28
CA PHE A 33 -22.57 6.04 -2.84
C PHE A 33 -22.41 5.89 -4.36
N ASP A 34 -22.41 7.00 -5.08
CA ASP A 34 -22.07 7.05 -6.49
C ASP A 34 -20.57 7.34 -6.63
N LEU A 35 -19.78 6.33 -7.00
CA LEU A 35 -18.33 6.43 -7.14
C LEU A 35 -17.92 6.76 -8.57
N PHE A 36 -17.09 7.80 -8.73
CA PHE A 36 -16.50 8.24 -9.99
C PHE A 36 -14.98 8.11 -9.88
N VAL A 37 -14.37 7.32 -10.75
CA VAL A 37 -12.92 7.04 -10.70
C VAL A 37 -12.21 7.69 -11.89
N PHE A 38 -11.13 8.42 -11.60
CA PHE A 38 -10.28 9.09 -12.57
C PHE A 38 -8.88 8.48 -12.54
N ASP A 39 -8.58 7.61 -13.51
CA ASP A 39 -7.33 6.87 -13.57
C ASP A 39 -6.21 7.70 -14.20
N SER A 40 -5.06 7.76 -13.53
CA SER A 40 -3.91 8.56 -13.95
C SER A 40 -2.77 7.73 -14.55
N ASN A 41 -2.88 6.41 -14.55
CA ASN A 41 -1.97 5.46 -15.20
C ASN A 41 -0.48 5.66 -14.82
N ARG A 42 -0.20 6.04 -13.56
CA ARG A 42 1.16 6.34 -13.05
C ARG A 42 1.86 7.51 -13.76
N ASP A 43 1.11 8.35 -14.45
CA ASP A 43 1.62 9.52 -15.15
C ASP A 43 1.30 10.79 -14.36
N GLN A 44 2.33 11.56 -14.01
CA GLN A 44 2.16 12.78 -13.18
C GLN A 44 1.30 13.85 -13.85
N LYS A 45 1.41 14.00 -15.18
CA LYS A 45 0.59 14.95 -15.92
C LYS A 45 -0.88 14.51 -15.92
N LYS A 46 -1.12 13.22 -16.15
CA LYS A 46 -2.48 12.66 -16.06
C LYS A 46 -3.07 12.77 -14.67
N MET A 47 -2.26 12.71 -13.61
CA MET A 47 -2.75 12.97 -12.24
C MET A 47 -3.32 14.36 -12.08
N ILE A 48 -2.68 15.37 -12.68
CA ILE A 48 -3.17 16.74 -12.70
C ILE A 48 -4.48 16.83 -13.47
N ASP A 49 -4.54 16.21 -14.64
CA ASP A 49 -5.74 16.20 -15.51
C ASP A 49 -6.89 15.44 -14.85
N SER A 50 -6.61 14.32 -14.19
CA SER A 50 -7.57 13.54 -13.41
C SER A 50 -8.14 14.34 -12.23
N ALA A 51 -7.29 15.06 -11.49
CA ALA A 51 -7.71 15.93 -10.42
C ALA A 51 -8.63 17.05 -10.94
N GLN A 52 -8.24 17.69 -12.06
CA GLN A 52 -9.06 18.71 -12.69
C GLN A 52 -10.42 18.16 -13.13
N SER A 53 -10.44 16.98 -13.74
CA SER A 53 -11.69 16.30 -14.16
C SER A 53 -12.58 15.99 -12.97
N ALA A 54 -12.02 15.56 -11.84
CA ALA A 54 -12.77 15.32 -10.61
C ALA A 54 -13.40 16.61 -10.06
N PHE A 55 -12.66 17.72 -10.10
CA PHE A 55 -13.16 19.03 -9.66
C PHE A 55 -14.21 19.63 -10.59
N ASP A 56 -14.13 19.34 -11.88
CA ASP A 56 -15.03 19.89 -12.91
C ASP A 56 -16.28 19.03 -13.16
N MET A 57 -16.51 18.01 -12.30
CA MET A 57 -17.74 17.21 -12.38
C MET A 57 -19.00 18.08 -12.30
N ASN A 58 -19.99 17.72 -13.09
CA ASN A 58 -21.31 18.38 -13.07
C ASN A 58 -22.46 17.33 -13.03
N PRO A 59 -23.22 17.21 -11.96
CA PRO A 59 -23.07 17.93 -10.68
C PRO A 59 -21.72 17.64 -9.98
N PRO A 60 -21.25 18.54 -9.09
CA PRO A 60 -19.96 18.36 -8.42
C PRO A 60 -19.95 17.12 -7.51
N ALA A 61 -18.76 16.63 -7.19
CA ALA A 61 -18.59 15.63 -6.14
C ALA A 61 -18.86 16.24 -4.77
N ASP A 62 -19.48 15.47 -3.87
CA ASP A 62 -19.63 15.83 -2.47
C ASP A 62 -18.33 15.64 -1.69
N TYR A 63 -17.52 14.65 -2.10
CA TYR A 63 -16.23 14.31 -1.49
C TYR A 63 -15.23 13.89 -2.55
N ILE A 64 -13.95 14.21 -2.32
CA ILE A 64 -12.83 13.75 -3.14
C ILE A 64 -11.92 12.86 -2.31
N ILE A 65 -11.60 11.68 -2.82
CA ILE A 65 -10.57 10.81 -2.29
C ILE A 65 -9.33 10.98 -3.16
N ALA A 66 -8.21 11.34 -2.56
CA ALA A 66 -6.95 11.58 -3.22
C ALA A 66 -5.80 10.80 -2.58
N VAL A 67 -4.73 10.66 -3.32
CA VAL A 67 -3.50 10.00 -2.88
C VAL A 67 -2.35 10.97 -3.03
N ASN A 68 -1.51 11.09 -2.00
CA ASN A 68 -0.36 12.00 -2.01
C ASN A 68 0.85 11.39 -2.75
N GLU A 69 0.62 10.78 -3.91
CA GLU A 69 1.68 10.24 -4.75
C GLU A 69 2.53 11.36 -5.32
N HIS A 70 3.86 11.20 -5.29
CA HIS A 70 4.82 12.24 -5.65
C HIS A 70 4.56 13.60 -4.96
N GLN A 71 3.95 13.58 -3.78
CA GLN A 71 3.58 14.78 -3.01
C GLN A 71 2.64 15.75 -3.73
N GLN A 72 1.78 15.26 -4.63
CA GLN A 72 0.77 16.06 -5.32
C GLN A 72 -0.43 16.43 -4.44
N GLY A 73 -0.56 15.83 -3.25
CA GLY A 73 -1.70 16.00 -2.35
C GLY A 73 -1.95 17.46 -1.93
N SER A 74 -0.90 18.25 -1.70
CA SER A 74 -1.04 19.68 -1.33
C SER A 74 -1.83 20.46 -2.37
N ARG A 75 -1.52 20.25 -3.65
CA ARG A 75 -2.20 20.92 -4.76
C ARG A 75 -3.68 20.55 -4.80
N ILE A 76 -3.99 19.28 -4.56
CA ILE A 76 -5.37 18.78 -4.54
C ILE A 76 -6.15 19.41 -3.38
N VAL A 77 -5.58 19.42 -2.17
CA VAL A 77 -6.23 20.02 -1.00
C VAL A 77 -6.44 21.53 -1.19
N LEU A 78 -5.44 22.27 -1.68
CA LEU A 78 -5.58 23.69 -1.93
C LEU A 78 -6.64 24.03 -3.00
N GLU A 79 -6.77 23.21 -4.04
CA GLU A 79 -7.81 23.42 -5.04
C GLU A 79 -9.21 23.05 -4.49
N ALA A 80 -9.30 22.00 -3.70
CA ALA A 80 -10.53 21.59 -3.03
C ALA A 80 -11.05 22.66 -2.06
N GLU A 81 -10.15 23.28 -1.28
CA GLU A 81 -10.48 24.40 -0.40
C GLU A 81 -11.14 25.56 -1.16
N LYS A 82 -10.58 25.96 -2.32
CA LYS A 82 -11.17 27.01 -3.15
C LYS A 82 -12.58 26.70 -3.62
N ARG A 83 -12.89 25.42 -3.79
CA ARG A 83 -14.18 24.92 -4.30
C ARG A 83 -15.13 24.48 -3.18
N SER A 84 -14.66 24.51 -1.94
CA SER A 84 -15.39 24.01 -0.76
C SER A 84 -15.83 22.54 -0.92
N ILE A 85 -14.95 21.70 -1.47
CA ILE A 85 -15.17 20.25 -1.62
C ILE A 85 -14.25 19.54 -0.61
N PRO A 86 -14.79 18.78 0.34
CA PRO A 86 -13.98 18.02 1.32
C PRO A 86 -13.12 16.96 0.66
N VAL A 87 -11.87 16.81 1.16
CA VAL A 87 -10.88 15.82 0.68
C VAL A 87 -10.56 14.80 1.75
N ILE A 88 -10.37 13.58 1.32
CA ILE A 88 -9.83 12.46 2.12
C ILE A 88 -8.51 12.04 1.50
N MET A 89 -7.46 11.91 2.31
CA MET A 89 -6.19 11.32 1.87
C MET A 89 -6.18 9.81 2.13
N LEU A 90 -5.92 9.05 1.08
CA LEU A 90 -5.90 7.59 1.10
C LEU A 90 -4.50 7.06 0.81
N LEU A 91 -4.03 6.09 1.62
CA LEU A 91 -2.80 5.31 1.48
C LEU A 91 -1.49 6.11 1.57
N ASN A 92 -1.44 7.31 1.03
CA ASN A 92 -0.34 8.26 1.18
C ASN A 92 -0.90 9.57 1.73
N GLY A 93 -0.57 9.89 2.97
CA GLY A 93 -0.95 11.12 3.64
C GLY A 93 -0.06 12.30 3.28
N LEU A 94 -0.48 13.50 3.67
CA LEU A 94 0.35 14.69 3.54
C LEU A 94 1.55 14.61 4.47
N THR A 95 2.71 15.06 3.98
CA THR A 95 3.90 15.23 4.82
C THR A 95 3.73 16.43 5.75
N LYS A 96 4.52 16.48 6.83
CA LYS A 96 4.49 17.60 7.76
C LYS A 96 4.74 18.95 7.07
N PRO A 97 5.75 19.12 6.18
CA PRO A 97 5.93 20.36 5.45
C PRO A 97 4.74 20.75 4.56
N GLN A 98 4.07 19.77 3.96
CA GLN A 98 2.86 20.02 3.17
C GLN A 98 1.72 20.55 4.03
N LYS A 99 1.48 19.95 5.20
CA LYS A 99 0.47 20.42 6.15
C LYS A 99 0.73 21.84 6.63
N GLU A 100 1.98 22.13 6.99
CA GLU A 100 2.41 23.48 7.41
C GLU A 100 2.18 24.52 6.31
N ASN A 101 2.51 24.19 5.06
CA ASN A 101 2.28 25.07 3.91
C ASN A 101 0.78 25.31 3.66
N ILE A 102 -0.04 24.27 3.70
CA ILE A 102 -1.50 24.41 3.52
C ILE A 102 -2.07 25.32 4.62
N ALA A 103 -1.73 25.07 5.88
CA ALA A 103 -2.18 25.87 7.00
C ALA A 103 -1.77 27.35 6.90
N GLN A 104 -0.58 27.65 6.37
CA GLN A 104 -0.14 29.02 6.11
C GLN A 104 -0.96 29.72 5.02
N VAL A 105 -1.39 28.98 4.00
CA VAL A 105 -2.13 29.53 2.85
C VAL A 105 -3.62 29.71 3.16
N THR A 106 -4.22 28.72 3.83
CA THR A 106 -5.69 28.65 4.07
C THR A 106 -6.11 29.07 5.47
N GLY A 107 -5.17 29.20 6.40
CA GLY A 107 -5.43 29.47 7.82
C GLY A 107 -5.72 28.23 8.65
N ASP A 108 -6.25 27.20 8.02
CA ASP A 108 -6.51 25.89 8.64
C ASP A 108 -6.43 24.76 7.59
N MET A 109 -6.89 23.57 7.93
CA MET A 109 -6.96 22.42 7.02
C MET A 109 -8.38 21.85 6.97
N SER A 110 -9.38 22.69 7.06
CA SER A 110 -10.79 22.27 7.17
C SER A 110 -11.28 21.45 6.00
N GLY A 111 -10.70 21.62 4.80
CA GLY A 111 -11.01 20.83 3.63
C GLY A 111 -10.51 19.39 3.68
N LEU A 112 -9.48 19.09 4.47
CA LEU A 112 -9.02 17.72 4.70
C LEU A 112 -9.76 17.10 5.88
N ILE A 113 -10.69 16.17 5.64
CA ILE A 113 -11.55 15.65 6.70
C ILE A 113 -10.92 14.51 7.50
N PHE A 114 -10.23 13.57 6.87
CA PHE A 114 -9.39 12.56 7.52
C PHE A 114 -8.36 11.96 6.56
N THR A 115 -7.41 11.23 7.13
CA THR A 115 -6.38 10.49 6.39
C THR A 115 -6.40 9.02 6.82
N LEU A 116 -6.34 8.09 5.87
CA LEU A 116 -6.24 6.66 6.11
C LEU A 116 -4.99 6.09 5.45
N THR A 117 -4.04 5.61 6.25
CA THR A 117 -2.75 5.09 5.77
C THR A 117 -2.37 3.77 6.42
N PRO A 118 -1.64 2.89 5.71
CA PRO A 118 -1.08 1.69 6.31
C PRO A 118 0.17 2.01 7.12
N ASP A 119 0.51 1.16 8.09
CA ASP A 119 1.77 1.21 8.80
C ASP A 119 2.92 0.70 7.91
N ASN A 120 3.41 1.59 7.05
CA ASN A 120 4.49 1.29 6.08
C ASN A 120 5.84 1.08 6.76
N GLU A 121 6.15 1.77 7.85
CA GLU A 121 7.40 1.62 8.58
C GLU A 121 7.53 0.20 9.13
N ARG A 122 6.49 -0.27 9.81
CA ARG A 122 6.45 -1.64 10.29
C ARG A 122 6.58 -2.66 9.16
N ALA A 123 5.89 -2.46 8.05
CA ALA A 123 5.98 -3.36 6.90
C ALA A 123 7.41 -3.44 6.35
N GLY A 124 8.09 -2.31 6.19
CA GLY A 124 9.48 -2.27 5.73
C GLY A 124 10.43 -3.01 6.67
N PHE A 125 10.23 -2.88 7.98
CA PHE A 125 10.96 -3.62 9.01
C PHE A 125 10.70 -5.13 8.91
N GLU A 126 9.44 -5.53 8.85
CA GLU A 126 9.03 -6.95 8.84
C GLU A 126 9.47 -7.67 7.55
N ILE A 127 9.56 -6.99 6.41
CA ILE A 127 10.16 -7.55 5.19
C ILE A 127 11.62 -7.91 5.45
N ALA A 128 12.41 -7.01 6.02
CA ALA A 128 13.82 -7.26 6.32
C ALA A 128 14.00 -8.40 7.33
N GLN A 129 13.18 -8.45 8.37
CA GLN A 129 13.19 -9.54 9.35
C GLN A 129 12.88 -10.89 8.71
N SER A 130 11.89 -10.95 7.83
CA SER A 130 11.51 -12.18 7.11
C SER A 130 12.63 -12.69 6.20
N LEU A 131 13.41 -11.80 5.60
CA LEU A 131 14.59 -12.19 4.80
C LEU A 131 15.66 -12.85 5.67
N ILE A 132 15.92 -12.37 6.87
CA ILE A 132 16.82 -13.01 7.83
C ILE A 132 16.33 -14.42 8.16
N ASP A 133 15.03 -14.57 8.43
CA ASP A 133 14.44 -15.86 8.76
C ASP A 133 14.53 -16.83 7.58
N GLY A 134 14.32 -16.36 6.36
CA GLY A 134 14.49 -17.16 5.13
C GLY A 134 15.91 -17.68 4.97
N VAL A 135 16.90 -16.81 5.11
CA VAL A 135 18.32 -17.20 5.05
C VAL A 135 18.66 -18.18 6.17
N ARG A 136 18.20 -17.94 7.40
CA ARG A 136 18.45 -18.82 8.54
C ARG A 136 17.93 -20.24 8.33
N LEU A 137 16.73 -20.38 7.81
CA LEU A 137 16.09 -21.67 7.57
C LEU A 137 16.78 -22.47 6.46
N SER A 138 17.45 -21.81 5.53
CA SER A 138 18.17 -22.47 4.43
C SER A 138 19.57 -22.95 4.81
N HIS A 139 20.13 -22.47 5.93
CA HIS A 139 21.49 -22.81 6.35
C HIS A 139 21.48 -23.80 7.52
N THR A 140 21.98 -25.00 7.29
CA THR A 140 22.08 -26.05 8.32
C THR A 140 23.01 -25.69 9.48
N GLY A 141 23.91 -24.73 9.31
CA GLY A 141 24.87 -24.24 10.30
C GLY A 141 24.45 -22.98 11.07
N GLY A 142 23.21 -22.52 10.90
CA GLY A 142 22.72 -21.26 11.47
C GLY A 142 22.92 -20.06 10.55
N LEU A 143 22.71 -18.85 11.08
CA LEU A 143 22.87 -17.61 10.31
C LEU A 143 24.33 -17.41 9.89
N PRO A 144 24.59 -17.00 8.63
CA PRO A 144 25.91 -16.54 8.22
C PRO A 144 26.31 -15.29 9.02
N ARG A 145 27.60 -14.96 9.04
CA ARG A 145 28.08 -13.74 9.71
C ARG A 145 27.50 -12.47 9.10
N THR A 146 27.21 -12.50 7.81
CA THR A 146 26.74 -11.34 7.04
C THR A 146 25.81 -11.81 5.96
N ILE A 147 24.71 -11.10 5.76
CA ILE A 147 23.77 -11.25 4.65
C ILE A 147 23.95 -10.04 3.73
N CYS A 148 24.41 -10.27 2.51
CA CYS A 148 24.53 -9.22 1.48
C CYS A 148 23.15 -8.82 0.99
N LEU A 149 22.66 -7.66 1.41
CA LEU A 149 21.34 -7.14 1.08
C LEU A 149 21.42 -6.11 -0.06
N LEU A 150 20.58 -6.32 -1.09
CA LEU A 150 20.24 -5.30 -2.07
C LEU A 150 18.84 -4.77 -1.74
N SER A 151 18.70 -3.49 -1.49
CA SER A 151 17.41 -2.86 -1.26
C SER A 151 16.97 -2.05 -2.49
N ILE A 152 15.71 -2.21 -2.87
CA ILE A 152 15.12 -1.56 -4.05
C ILE A 152 13.86 -0.83 -3.64
N ALA A 153 13.96 0.49 -3.56
CA ALA A 153 12.88 1.38 -3.18
C ALA A 153 11.89 1.62 -4.33
N GLY A 154 10.71 2.12 -3.98
CA GLY A 154 9.72 2.58 -4.94
C GLY A 154 10.18 3.82 -5.68
N ASP A 155 9.88 4.99 -5.17
CA ASP A 155 10.36 6.27 -5.67
C ASP A 155 10.98 7.13 -4.55
N ARG A 156 11.41 8.35 -4.89
CA ARG A 156 12.13 9.24 -3.95
C ARG A 156 11.23 10.19 -3.17
N HIS A 157 9.94 10.22 -3.44
CA HIS A 157 9.05 11.29 -2.96
C HIS A 157 7.76 10.79 -2.32
N THR A 158 7.24 9.64 -2.76
CA THR A 158 5.98 9.11 -2.25
C THR A 158 6.15 8.64 -0.80
N PRO A 159 5.28 9.07 0.12
CA PRO A 159 5.37 8.72 1.54
C PRO A 159 5.50 7.21 1.82
N ALA A 160 4.75 6.37 1.10
CA ALA A 160 4.85 4.92 1.26
C ALA A 160 6.27 4.40 1.00
N SER A 161 6.96 4.90 -0.05
CA SER A 161 8.34 4.51 -0.35
C SER A 161 9.30 4.92 0.77
N LEU A 162 9.17 6.16 1.23
CA LEU A 162 10.04 6.72 2.28
C LEU A 162 9.83 6.01 3.63
N GLN A 163 8.58 5.80 4.05
CA GLN A 163 8.25 5.13 5.31
C GLN A 163 8.68 3.66 5.32
N ARG A 164 8.54 2.93 4.19
CA ARG A 164 9.06 1.56 4.09
C ARG A 164 10.58 1.52 4.22
N LEU A 165 11.30 2.50 3.69
CA LEU A 165 12.74 2.62 3.88
C LEU A 165 13.11 2.99 5.33
N GLU A 166 12.33 3.80 6.02
CA GLU A 166 12.52 4.06 7.46
C GLU A 166 12.45 2.77 8.26
N GLY A 167 11.49 1.89 7.94
CA GLY A 167 11.40 0.55 8.52
C GLY A 167 12.59 -0.33 8.21
N LEU A 168 13.09 -0.31 6.98
CA LEU A 168 14.34 -1.00 6.62
C LEU A 168 15.52 -0.44 7.43
N ASP A 169 15.64 0.87 7.58
CA ASP A 169 16.71 1.50 8.34
C ASP A 169 16.69 1.10 9.82
N LEU A 170 15.50 0.95 10.41
CA LEU A 170 15.35 0.39 11.75
C LEU A 170 15.83 -1.07 11.83
N ALA A 171 15.47 -1.89 10.85
CA ALA A 171 15.92 -3.28 10.79
C ALA A 171 17.45 -3.39 10.63
N LEU A 172 18.07 -2.56 9.79
CA LEU A 172 19.54 -2.51 9.62
C LEU A 172 20.26 -2.13 10.91
N LYS A 173 19.67 -1.24 11.72
CA LYS A 173 20.22 -0.90 13.06
C LYS A 173 20.05 -2.04 14.07
N GLN A 174 18.93 -2.74 14.02
CA GLN A 174 18.61 -3.80 14.98
C GLN A 174 19.31 -5.13 14.65
N PHE A 175 19.54 -5.41 13.38
CA PHE A 175 20.08 -6.68 12.89
C PHE A 175 21.41 -6.49 12.17
N PRO A 176 22.56 -6.47 12.88
CA PRO A 176 23.90 -6.27 12.29
C PRO A 176 24.31 -7.34 11.25
N VAL A 177 23.60 -8.47 11.20
CA VAL A 177 23.80 -9.50 10.18
C VAL A 177 23.42 -9.01 8.77
N LEU A 178 22.48 -8.07 8.67
CA LEU A 178 22.12 -7.43 7.41
C LEU A 178 23.16 -6.40 7.01
N ASN A 179 23.75 -6.60 5.85
CA ASN A 179 24.74 -5.68 5.27
C ASN A 179 24.19 -5.15 3.95
N GLU A 180 23.55 -3.99 4.01
CA GLU A 180 23.05 -3.31 2.81
C GLU A 180 24.20 -2.89 1.92
N LYS A 181 24.35 -3.55 0.78
CA LYS A 181 25.43 -3.27 -0.19
C LYS A 181 25.09 -2.11 -1.10
N ARG A 182 23.82 -2.00 -1.46
CA ARG A 182 23.31 -0.92 -2.30
C ARG A 182 21.84 -0.68 -2.06
N ARG A 183 21.45 0.59 -2.15
CA ARG A 183 20.06 1.02 -2.17
C ARG A 183 19.75 1.62 -3.53
N LEU A 184 18.80 1.02 -4.23
CA LEU A 184 18.36 1.38 -5.58
C LEU A 184 16.95 1.96 -5.55
N VAL A 185 16.54 2.60 -6.63
CA VAL A 185 15.19 3.13 -6.82
C VAL A 185 14.68 2.64 -8.17
N ALA A 186 13.57 1.90 -8.18
CA ALA A 186 13.03 1.30 -9.39
C ALA A 186 11.72 1.94 -9.88
N ASN A 187 11.28 3.05 -9.28
CA ASN A 187 10.06 3.76 -9.65
C ASN A 187 8.83 2.83 -9.79
N TRP A 188 8.69 1.88 -8.85
CA TRP A 188 7.62 0.88 -8.80
C TRP A 188 7.55 -0.05 -10.02
N SER A 189 8.62 -0.11 -10.83
CA SER A 189 8.66 -0.79 -12.12
C SER A 189 9.36 -2.15 -12.03
N PHE A 190 8.70 -3.19 -12.56
CA PHE A 190 9.29 -4.51 -12.79
C PHE A 190 10.54 -4.42 -13.69
N ASP A 191 10.42 -3.74 -14.84
CA ASP A 191 11.51 -3.66 -15.84
C ASP A 191 12.74 -2.95 -15.28
N GLU A 192 12.52 -1.89 -14.52
CA GLU A 192 13.60 -1.13 -13.88
C GLU A 192 14.30 -1.98 -12.81
N ALA A 193 13.53 -2.67 -11.95
CA ALA A 193 14.07 -3.58 -10.95
C ALA A 193 14.84 -4.74 -11.58
N TYR A 194 14.30 -5.33 -12.64
CA TYR A 194 15.00 -6.37 -13.41
C TYR A 194 16.35 -5.87 -13.92
N ARG A 195 16.37 -4.76 -14.62
CA ARG A 195 17.57 -4.18 -15.24
C ARG A 195 18.65 -3.86 -14.20
N GLN A 196 18.26 -3.24 -13.09
CA GLN A 196 19.18 -2.85 -12.01
C GLN A 196 19.74 -4.07 -11.27
N THR A 197 18.92 -5.07 -10.99
CA THR A 197 19.35 -6.31 -10.35
C THR A 197 20.27 -7.12 -11.25
N ALA A 198 19.95 -7.22 -12.54
CA ALA A 198 20.80 -7.88 -13.53
C ALA A 198 22.19 -7.21 -13.63
N ALA A 199 22.24 -5.88 -13.64
CA ALA A 199 23.49 -5.13 -13.64
C ALA A 199 24.30 -5.36 -12.35
N TRP A 200 23.64 -5.43 -11.19
CA TRP A 200 24.29 -5.75 -9.91
C TRP A 200 24.95 -7.13 -9.93
N ILE A 201 24.23 -8.14 -10.41
CA ILE A 201 24.73 -9.53 -10.51
C ILE A 201 25.88 -9.61 -11.52
N ALA A 202 25.75 -9.01 -12.71
CA ALA A 202 26.76 -8.99 -13.74
C ALA A 202 28.07 -8.32 -13.28
N GLY A 203 27.97 -7.39 -12.33
CA GLY A 203 29.15 -6.76 -11.70
C GLY A 203 29.87 -7.66 -10.69
N GLY A 204 29.44 -8.90 -10.48
CA GLY A 204 30.09 -9.86 -9.57
C GLY A 204 29.93 -9.50 -8.09
N GLN A 205 28.90 -8.69 -7.75
CA GLN A 205 28.65 -8.27 -6.40
C GLN A 205 27.94 -9.37 -5.60
N CYS A 206 28.23 -9.48 -4.29
CA CYS A 206 27.52 -10.44 -3.44
C CYS A 206 26.04 -10.10 -3.34
N LEU A 207 25.21 -11.14 -3.29
CA LEU A 207 23.75 -11.01 -3.21
C LEU A 207 23.16 -12.24 -2.49
N ASP A 208 22.68 -12.06 -1.28
CA ASP A 208 21.99 -13.10 -0.49
C ASP A 208 20.51 -12.83 -0.35
N ALA A 209 20.13 -11.55 -0.32
CA ALA A 209 18.75 -11.14 -0.16
C ALA A 209 18.43 -9.84 -0.91
N VAL A 210 17.16 -9.72 -1.33
CA VAL A 210 16.60 -8.52 -1.94
C VAL A 210 15.38 -8.06 -1.12
N TRP A 211 15.49 -6.86 -0.57
CA TRP A 211 14.37 -6.14 0.01
C TRP A 211 13.73 -5.28 -1.06
N ALA A 212 12.50 -5.56 -1.44
CA ALA A 212 11.77 -4.84 -2.48
C ALA A 212 10.58 -4.07 -1.89
N ALA A 213 10.44 -2.81 -2.28
CA ALA A 213 9.37 -1.95 -1.77
C ALA A 213 7.96 -2.40 -2.18
N ASN A 214 7.82 -3.16 -3.27
CA ASN A 214 6.57 -3.80 -3.69
C ASN A 214 6.82 -5.09 -4.47
N ASP A 215 5.74 -5.79 -4.83
CA ASP A 215 5.79 -7.07 -5.55
C ASP A 215 6.32 -6.92 -6.99
N ASP A 216 5.97 -5.87 -7.72
CA ASP A 216 6.48 -5.66 -9.09
C ASP A 216 8.00 -5.55 -9.09
N ILE A 217 8.56 -4.84 -8.11
CA ILE A 217 10.01 -4.73 -7.90
C ILE A 217 10.59 -6.09 -7.53
N ALA A 218 9.97 -6.82 -6.60
CA ALA A 218 10.40 -8.15 -6.18
C ALA A 218 10.42 -9.14 -7.36
N LEU A 219 9.38 -9.14 -8.17
CA LEU A 219 9.25 -10.00 -9.36
C LEU A 219 10.30 -9.66 -10.42
N GLY A 220 10.61 -8.39 -10.61
CA GLY A 220 11.71 -7.95 -11.49
C GLY A 220 13.06 -8.46 -11.01
N ALA A 221 13.33 -8.36 -9.71
CA ALA A 221 14.56 -8.91 -9.11
C ALA A 221 14.63 -10.44 -9.25
N ILE A 222 13.54 -11.16 -9.01
CA ILE A 222 13.47 -12.62 -9.19
C ILE A 222 13.81 -13.01 -10.64
N ALA A 223 13.21 -12.32 -11.61
CA ALA A 223 13.49 -12.58 -13.02
C ALA A 223 14.98 -12.41 -13.37
N ALA A 224 15.62 -11.38 -12.83
CA ALA A 224 17.07 -11.15 -13.02
C ALA A 224 17.94 -12.23 -12.34
N ILE A 225 17.57 -12.66 -11.14
CA ILE A 225 18.25 -13.73 -10.39
C ILE A 225 18.18 -15.04 -11.18
N GLU A 226 17.02 -15.42 -11.67
CA GLU A 226 16.83 -16.65 -12.44
C GLU A 226 17.51 -16.60 -13.80
N GLN A 227 17.49 -15.45 -14.47
CA GLN A 227 18.21 -15.25 -15.74
C GLN A 227 19.73 -15.40 -15.56
N ALA A 228 20.26 -15.09 -14.40
CA ALA A 228 21.67 -15.26 -14.06
C ALA A 228 22.04 -16.72 -13.66
N GLY A 229 21.08 -17.65 -13.69
CA GLY A 229 21.27 -19.05 -13.33
C GLY A 229 21.25 -19.36 -11.83
N MET A 230 20.84 -18.40 -11.00
CA MET A 230 20.58 -18.60 -9.57
C MET A 230 19.12 -18.94 -9.32
N THR A 231 18.83 -19.52 -8.16
CA THR A 231 17.47 -19.92 -7.78
C THR A 231 16.94 -18.97 -6.71
N ALA A 232 15.89 -18.20 -7.04
CA ALA A 232 15.19 -17.40 -6.07
C ALA A 232 14.53 -18.29 -4.99
N GLY A 233 14.63 -17.88 -3.73
CA GLY A 233 14.17 -18.65 -2.57
C GLY A 233 15.11 -19.74 -2.09
N LYS A 234 16.26 -19.93 -2.77
CA LYS A 234 17.31 -20.88 -2.39
C LYS A 234 18.69 -20.20 -2.33
N ASP A 235 19.12 -19.61 -3.42
CA ASP A 235 20.41 -18.92 -3.51
C ASP A 235 20.27 -17.45 -3.09
N VAL A 236 19.13 -16.83 -3.41
CA VAL A 236 18.81 -15.44 -3.06
C VAL A 236 17.37 -15.36 -2.54
N PHE A 237 17.18 -14.74 -1.40
CA PHE A 237 15.86 -14.57 -0.77
C PHE A 237 15.26 -13.22 -1.13
N VAL A 238 14.00 -13.19 -1.55
CA VAL A 238 13.32 -11.97 -2.03
C VAL A 238 12.04 -11.75 -1.25
N GLY A 239 11.87 -10.55 -0.69
CA GLY A 239 10.65 -10.11 -0.03
C GLY A 239 10.04 -8.93 -0.77
N GLY A 240 8.71 -8.87 -0.81
CA GLY A 240 7.93 -7.84 -1.48
C GLY A 240 6.74 -7.39 -0.66
N LEU A 241 5.85 -6.61 -1.30
CA LEU A 241 4.67 -6.05 -0.67
C LEU A 241 3.62 -5.75 -1.74
N ASN A 242 2.41 -6.14 -1.53
CA ASN A 242 1.12 -5.82 -2.15
C ASN A 242 0.10 -6.95 -2.06
N TRP A 243 0.48 -8.15 -1.67
CA TRP A 243 -0.38 -9.33 -1.82
C TRP A 243 -0.91 -9.50 -3.25
N SER A 244 -0.10 -9.17 -4.24
CA SER A 244 -0.47 -9.36 -5.64
C SER A 244 -0.67 -10.84 -5.95
N GLU A 245 -1.50 -11.16 -6.92
CA GLU A 245 -1.69 -12.56 -7.34
C GLU A 245 -0.38 -13.23 -7.72
N LYS A 246 0.47 -12.52 -8.48
CA LYS A 246 1.81 -13.02 -8.85
C LYS A 246 2.75 -13.12 -7.65
N GLY A 247 2.69 -12.17 -6.70
CA GLY A 247 3.45 -12.22 -5.45
C GLY A 247 3.08 -13.44 -4.62
N MET A 248 1.78 -13.67 -4.39
CA MET A 248 1.28 -14.84 -3.66
C MET A 248 1.63 -16.15 -4.37
N GLN A 249 1.54 -16.21 -5.70
CA GLN A 249 1.96 -17.37 -6.49
C GLN A 249 3.46 -17.65 -6.32
N ASN A 250 4.31 -16.62 -6.28
CA ASN A 250 5.75 -16.79 -6.06
C ASN A 250 6.07 -17.17 -4.61
N VAL A 251 5.27 -16.76 -3.63
CA VAL A 251 5.35 -17.29 -2.26
C VAL A 251 4.99 -18.78 -2.25
N ALA A 252 3.90 -19.17 -2.89
CA ALA A 252 3.48 -20.58 -3.00
C ALA A 252 4.56 -21.47 -3.62
N ASN A 253 5.23 -20.97 -4.65
CA ASN A 253 6.30 -21.69 -5.36
C ASN A 253 7.66 -21.61 -4.64
N GLY A 254 7.76 -20.90 -3.53
CA GLY A 254 9.00 -20.74 -2.76
C GLY A 254 10.02 -19.77 -3.37
N LYS A 255 9.69 -19.05 -4.44
CA LYS A 255 10.56 -18.06 -5.08
C LYS A 255 10.60 -16.71 -4.33
N MET A 256 9.50 -16.33 -3.69
CA MET A 256 9.43 -15.24 -2.74
C MET A 256 9.37 -15.78 -1.32
N THR A 257 10.14 -15.20 -0.41
CA THR A 257 10.13 -15.50 1.02
C THR A 257 8.78 -15.10 1.63
N MET A 258 8.29 -13.94 1.23
CA MET A 258 7.03 -13.40 1.68
C MET A 258 6.56 -12.23 0.78
N THR A 259 5.28 -11.92 0.84
CA THR A 259 4.72 -10.64 0.41
C THR A 259 3.95 -10.01 1.56
N HIS A 260 4.30 -8.77 1.90
CA HIS A 260 3.57 -8.01 2.91
C HIS A 260 2.38 -7.29 2.26
N GLY A 261 1.36 -6.87 3.00
CA GLY A 261 0.28 -6.12 2.39
C GLY A 261 -1.07 -6.24 3.07
N GLY A 262 -2.13 -6.24 2.24
CA GLY A 262 -3.54 -6.16 2.65
C GLY A 262 -4.11 -4.76 2.51
N HIS A 263 -3.29 -3.77 2.15
CA HIS A 263 -3.68 -2.36 2.12
C HIS A 263 -4.53 -1.97 0.91
N PHE A 264 -4.70 -2.82 -0.10
CA PHE A 264 -5.70 -2.58 -1.14
C PHE A 264 -7.14 -2.57 -0.57
N LEU A 265 -7.37 -3.22 0.58
CA LEU A 265 -8.64 -3.16 1.30
C LEU A 265 -8.99 -1.76 1.82
N ALA A 266 -8.01 -0.85 1.90
CA ALA A 266 -8.25 0.54 2.25
C ALA A 266 -9.21 1.24 1.27
N GLY A 267 -9.36 0.73 0.05
CA GLY A 267 -10.42 1.16 -0.87
C GLY A 267 -11.81 0.98 -0.26
N ALA A 268 -12.09 -0.16 0.36
CA ALA A 268 -13.34 -0.38 1.08
C ALA A 268 -13.39 0.38 2.41
N TRP A 269 -12.31 0.36 3.17
CA TRP A 269 -12.29 0.99 4.50
C TRP A 269 -12.46 2.50 4.46
N VAL A 270 -11.99 3.18 3.42
CA VAL A 270 -12.25 4.61 3.26
C VAL A 270 -13.74 4.91 3.04
N MET A 271 -14.48 4.00 2.41
CA MET A 271 -15.93 4.12 2.26
C MET A 271 -16.66 3.89 3.58
N VAL A 272 -16.19 2.93 4.40
CA VAL A 272 -16.69 2.73 5.78
C VAL A 272 -16.51 4.02 6.59
N LEU A 273 -15.28 4.59 6.57
CA LEU A 273 -14.97 5.82 7.28
C LEU A 273 -15.81 7.00 6.77
N LEU A 274 -16.02 7.10 5.48
CA LEU A 274 -16.84 8.16 4.89
C LEU A 274 -18.30 8.04 5.32
N ASN A 275 -18.86 6.81 5.33
CA ASN A 275 -20.19 6.56 5.86
C ASN A 275 -20.32 7.01 7.31
N ASP A 276 -19.37 6.61 8.14
CA ASP A 276 -19.36 6.95 9.57
C ASP A 276 -19.15 8.46 9.81
N TYR A 277 -18.34 9.10 8.98
CA TYR A 277 -18.17 10.55 9.01
C TYR A 277 -19.49 11.28 8.72
N ILE A 278 -20.22 10.86 7.69
CA ILE A 278 -21.52 11.41 7.32
C ILE A 278 -22.55 11.15 8.43
N ALA A 279 -22.49 10.00 9.08
CA ALA A 279 -23.33 9.64 10.22
C ALA A 279 -22.98 10.40 11.52
N GLY A 280 -21.88 11.15 11.54
CA GLY A 280 -21.46 11.96 12.69
C GLY A 280 -20.70 11.17 13.76
N VAL A 281 -20.02 10.10 13.42
CA VAL A 281 -19.17 9.34 14.35
C VAL A 281 -18.04 10.23 14.88
N GLU A 282 -18.04 10.46 16.20
CA GLU A 282 -17.20 11.45 16.87
C GLU A 282 -15.68 11.25 16.64
N VAL A 283 -15.23 10.00 16.54
CA VAL A 283 -13.80 9.68 16.35
C VAL A 283 -13.22 10.22 15.01
N LEU A 284 -14.09 10.57 14.07
CA LEU A 284 -13.72 11.14 12.77
C LEU A 284 -13.77 12.67 12.72
N HIS A 285 -14.06 13.33 13.85
CA HIS A 285 -13.94 14.78 13.98
C HIS A 285 -12.47 15.18 14.25
N ASP A 286 -12.13 16.44 13.99
CA ASP A 286 -10.79 17.01 14.21
C ASP A 286 -9.68 16.44 13.30
N HIS A 287 -10.02 16.09 12.06
CA HIS A 287 -9.06 15.69 11.01
C HIS A 287 -8.15 14.51 11.40
N PRO A 288 -8.69 13.38 11.87
CA PRO A 288 -7.87 12.30 12.39
C PRO A 288 -7.00 11.66 11.30
N GLU A 289 -5.82 11.22 11.72
CA GLU A 289 -4.95 10.34 10.95
C GLU A 289 -5.16 8.92 11.45
N ILE A 290 -5.79 8.08 10.62
CA ILE A 290 -6.10 6.71 10.95
C ILE A 290 -5.06 5.82 10.28
N SER A 291 -4.36 5.04 11.09
CA SER A 291 -3.39 4.06 10.60
C SER A 291 -3.91 2.65 10.82
N PHE A 292 -3.59 1.74 9.91
CA PHE A 292 -3.91 0.33 10.03
C PHE A 292 -2.70 -0.55 9.74
N ARG A 293 -2.71 -1.74 10.31
CA ARG A 293 -1.64 -2.71 10.16
C ARG A 293 -1.82 -3.51 8.87
N MET A 294 -0.70 -3.75 8.19
CA MET A 294 -0.57 -4.75 7.13
C MET A 294 -0.02 -6.06 7.70
N GLU A 295 -0.15 -7.15 6.96
CA GLU A 295 0.28 -8.49 7.36
C GLU A 295 1.24 -9.10 6.34
N ALA A 296 2.13 -9.98 6.84
CA ALA A 296 3.04 -10.75 6.00
C ALA A 296 2.42 -12.09 5.60
N ILE A 297 2.40 -12.39 4.29
CA ILE A 297 2.05 -13.72 3.77
C ILE A 297 3.33 -14.45 3.39
N ASN A 298 3.51 -15.63 3.96
CA ASN A 298 4.58 -16.57 3.65
C ASN A 298 4.00 -17.98 3.42
N GLN A 299 4.83 -18.97 3.10
CA GLN A 299 4.34 -20.33 2.86
C GLN A 299 3.58 -20.94 4.04
N GLY A 300 3.92 -20.54 5.28
CA GLY A 300 3.29 -21.08 6.49
C GLY A 300 1.85 -20.62 6.71
N ASN A 301 1.48 -19.45 6.22
CA ASN A 301 0.14 -18.88 6.42
C ASN A 301 -0.65 -18.59 5.13
N LEU A 302 -0.05 -18.84 3.97
CA LEU A 302 -0.67 -18.57 2.66
C LEU A 302 -2.07 -19.21 2.53
N ALA A 303 -2.21 -20.48 2.89
CA ALA A 303 -3.48 -21.19 2.79
C ALA A 303 -4.60 -20.57 3.65
N HIS A 304 -4.24 -19.98 4.80
CA HIS A 304 -5.20 -19.24 5.63
C HIS A 304 -5.73 -18.00 4.90
N PHE A 305 -4.85 -17.21 4.31
CA PHE A 305 -5.23 -16.00 3.57
C PHE A 305 -6.00 -16.33 2.29
N GLU A 306 -5.61 -17.40 1.56
CA GLU A 306 -6.34 -17.84 0.37
C GLU A 306 -7.77 -18.25 0.66
N ARG A 307 -8.05 -18.84 1.83
CA ARG A 307 -9.43 -19.15 2.25
C ARG A 307 -10.26 -17.89 2.49
N ILE A 308 -9.65 -16.79 2.95
CA ILE A 308 -10.37 -15.57 3.29
C ILE A 308 -10.67 -14.74 2.03
N PHE A 309 -9.69 -14.58 1.14
CA PHE A 309 -9.84 -13.67 -0.01
C PHE A 309 -9.24 -14.19 -1.33
N GLY A 310 -8.89 -15.48 -1.42
CA GLY A 310 -8.21 -16.05 -2.60
C GLY A 310 -8.94 -15.86 -3.92
N THR A 311 -10.27 -15.84 -3.89
CA THR A 311 -11.09 -15.56 -5.08
C THR A 311 -11.12 -14.09 -5.46
N ARG A 312 -10.73 -13.18 -4.55
CA ARG A 312 -10.87 -11.72 -4.70
C ARG A 312 -12.27 -11.28 -5.11
N ASP A 313 -13.28 -12.06 -4.75
CA ASP A 313 -14.68 -11.68 -4.91
C ASP A 313 -15.15 -10.88 -3.69
N TRP A 314 -14.86 -9.58 -3.73
CA TRP A 314 -15.14 -8.66 -2.64
C TRP A 314 -16.62 -8.48 -2.35
N LYS A 315 -17.51 -8.89 -3.27
CA LYS A 315 -18.96 -8.80 -3.08
C LYS A 315 -19.48 -9.71 -1.98
N ASN A 316 -18.69 -10.75 -1.65
CA ASN A 316 -19.00 -11.67 -0.55
C ASN A 316 -18.66 -11.10 0.83
N ILE A 317 -18.07 -9.91 0.91
CA ILE A 317 -17.72 -9.24 2.16
C ILE A 317 -18.75 -8.14 2.44
N ASP A 318 -19.33 -8.19 3.63
CA ASP A 318 -20.18 -7.13 4.14
C ASP A 318 -19.33 -6.08 4.87
N PHE A 319 -18.92 -5.04 4.13
CA PHE A 319 -18.08 -3.97 4.68
C PHE A 319 -18.80 -3.09 5.72
N SER A 320 -20.13 -3.13 5.80
CA SER A 320 -20.87 -2.41 6.83
C SER A 320 -20.53 -2.88 8.25
N GLN A 321 -20.05 -4.11 8.39
CA GLN A 321 -19.65 -4.67 9.69
C GLN A 321 -18.41 -4.00 10.30
N PHE A 322 -17.64 -3.25 9.51
CA PHE A 322 -16.52 -2.44 10.00
C PHE A 322 -16.93 -1.04 10.49
N SER A 323 -18.17 -0.62 10.25
CA SER A 323 -18.71 0.68 10.67
C SER A 323 -18.90 0.74 12.18
N LEU A 324 -18.59 1.90 12.77
CA LEU A 324 -18.86 2.21 14.18
C LEU A 324 -20.22 2.89 14.39
N GLU A 325 -20.97 3.20 13.33
CA GLU A 325 -22.25 3.91 13.40
C GLU A 325 -23.24 3.25 14.36
N HIS A 326 -23.26 1.92 14.41
CA HIS A 326 -24.19 1.14 15.23
C HIS A 326 -23.53 0.49 16.46
N GLN A 327 -22.26 0.78 16.74
CA GLN A 327 -21.56 0.20 17.87
C GLN A 327 -21.75 1.05 19.14
N THR A 328 -22.18 0.42 20.22
CA THR A 328 -22.41 1.07 21.52
C THR A 328 -21.17 1.03 22.44
N SER A 329 -20.16 0.20 22.12
CA SER A 329 -18.96 0.04 22.93
C SER A 329 -17.74 -0.26 22.03
N GLY A 330 -16.63 0.43 22.33
CA GLY A 330 -15.42 0.36 21.54
C GLY A 330 -15.45 1.39 20.38
N ARG A 331 -14.45 2.28 20.35
CA ARG A 331 -14.39 3.40 19.39
C ARG A 331 -13.24 3.26 18.41
N ASP A 332 -12.67 2.05 18.27
CA ASP A 332 -11.55 1.81 17.39
C ASP A 332 -11.98 1.00 16.16
N TYR A 333 -11.53 1.44 15.00
CA TYR A 333 -11.68 0.67 13.78
C TYR A 333 -10.74 -0.52 13.76
N TYR A 334 -11.26 -1.69 13.47
CA TYR A 334 -10.50 -2.91 13.34
C TYR A 334 -10.31 -3.30 11.86
N PHE A 335 -9.47 -2.55 11.19
CA PHE A 335 -9.15 -2.76 9.77
C PHE A 335 -8.03 -3.79 9.59
N GLY A 336 -8.37 -5.07 9.64
CA GLY A 336 -7.42 -6.16 9.48
C GLY A 336 -8.03 -7.37 8.80
N VAL A 337 -7.19 -8.31 8.37
CA VAL A 337 -7.63 -9.51 7.64
C VAL A 337 -8.50 -10.41 8.52
N GLU A 338 -8.23 -10.48 9.80
CA GLU A 338 -9.07 -11.23 10.75
C GLU A 338 -10.50 -10.69 10.79
N GLY A 339 -10.69 -9.38 10.62
CA GLY A 339 -12.00 -8.76 10.48
C GLY A 339 -12.75 -9.24 9.23
N LEU A 340 -12.05 -9.49 8.12
CA LEU A 340 -12.65 -10.02 6.90
C LEU A 340 -13.26 -11.41 7.10
N ALA A 341 -12.61 -12.26 7.85
CA ALA A 341 -13.12 -13.62 8.11
C ALA A 341 -14.49 -13.61 8.81
N HIS A 342 -14.76 -12.59 9.62
CA HIS A 342 -16.05 -12.38 10.27
C HIS A 342 -17.08 -11.70 9.38
N ALA A 343 -16.63 -10.89 8.41
CA ALA A 343 -17.47 -10.12 7.51
C ALA A 343 -17.86 -10.87 6.22
N ILE A 344 -17.33 -12.09 6.01
CA ILE A 344 -17.73 -12.94 4.89
C ILE A 344 -19.17 -13.39 5.12
N SER A 345 -20.05 -13.13 4.14
CA SER A 345 -21.45 -13.60 4.16
C SER A 345 -21.47 -15.12 4.30
N LYS A 346 -22.14 -15.59 5.33
CA LYS A 346 -22.46 -17.01 5.45
C LYS A 346 -23.66 -17.27 4.55
N ASP A 347 -23.43 -17.70 3.31
CA ASP A 347 -24.48 -18.30 2.47
C ASP A 347 -24.94 -19.63 3.05
#